data_6bc2f4a4d1006de51f292d82173c5650
#
_entry.id   6bc2f4a4d1006de51f292d82173c5650
#
_cell.length_a   1.000
_cell.length_b   1.000
_cell.length_c   1.000
_cell.angle_alpha   90.00
_cell.angle_beta   90.00
_cell.angle_gamma   90.00
#
_symmetry.space_group_name_H-M   'P 1'
#
loop_
_entity.id
_entity.type
_entity.pdbx_description
1 polymer ?
#
loop_
_entity_poly.entity_id
_entity_poly.type
_entity_poly.pdbx_seq_one_letter_code
_entity_poly.pdbx_strand_id
1 'polypeptide(L)'
;MSHSEELFDVVDADDRVLEQLPRSVVHARKLLHRAANIFVFNSRGELLLQYRAATKDEYPLTYTSSASGHLSAGEDYAESARREMQEEIGITTPLERLAKFPGTPHNAYEHTVLFRTVSDGPFTFDPVEIERAEFFKLADIERMLDENAEGFTPPFRQLFRWYRACYRD
;
A
#
# COMPACT_ATOMS: atom_id res chain seq x y z
N MET A 1 -19.77 -8.04 17.58
CA MET A 1 -20.07 -8.65 16.28
C MET A 1 -18.78 -9.15 15.66
N SER A 2 -18.71 -10.44 15.45
CA SER A 2 -17.56 -10.96 14.72
C SER A 2 -17.74 -10.56 13.25
N HIS A 3 -16.85 -9.78 12.74
CA HIS A 3 -16.77 -9.62 11.31
C HIS A 3 -16.37 -10.97 10.72
N SER A 4 -17.11 -11.45 9.73
CA SER A 4 -16.62 -12.56 8.96
C SER A 4 -15.26 -12.12 8.42
N GLU A 5 -14.27 -12.90 8.70
CA GLU A 5 -12.92 -12.59 8.30
C GLU A 5 -12.81 -12.52 6.79
N GLU A 6 -12.11 -11.50 6.28
CA GLU A 6 -11.87 -11.33 4.86
C GLU A 6 -11.10 -12.52 4.30
N LEU A 7 -11.52 -13.00 3.14
CA LEU A 7 -10.82 -14.06 2.41
C LEU A 7 -9.83 -13.47 1.43
N PHE A 8 -8.64 -14.04 1.39
CA PHE A 8 -7.60 -13.70 0.42
C PHE A 8 -7.42 -14.81 -0.59
N ASP A 9 -7.05 -14.46 -1.81
CA ASP A 9 -6.53 -15.42 -2.76
C ASP A 9 -5.09 -15.77 -2.37
N VAL A 10 -4.83 -17.03 -2.06
CA VAL A 10 -3.48 -17.53 -1.91
C VAL A 10 -2.94 -17.86 -3.29
N VAL A 11 -1.75 -17.41 -3.60
CA VAL A 11 -1.19 -17.51 -4.94
C VAL A 11 0.18 -18.18 -4.94
N ASP A 12 0.60 -18.66 -6.11
CA ASP A 12 1.94 -19.20 -6.30
C ASP A 12 2.92 -18.07 -6.72
N ALA A 13 4.16 -18.46 -6.99
CA ALA A 13 5.19 -17.50 -7.41
C ALA A 13 4.87 -16.80 -8.73
N ASP A 14 4.06 -17.41 -9.57
CA ASP A 14 3.59 -16.85 -10.85
C ASP A 14 2.27 -16.10 -10.72
N ASP A 15 1.84 -15.85 -9.49
CA ASP A 15 0.59 -15.13 -9.18
C ASP A 15 -0.68 -15.84 -9.66
N ARG A 16 -0.66 -17.17 -9.65
CA ARG A 16 -1.84 -17.97 -9.95
C ARG A 16 -2.55 -18.32 -8.66
N VAL A 17 -3.87 -18.20 -8.65
CA VAL A 17 -4.67 -18.51 -7.48
C VAL A 17 -4.65 -20.02 -7.21
N LEU A 18 -4.28 -20.40 -5.99
CA LEU A 18 -4.25 -21.79 -5.54
C LEU A 18 -5.49 -22.13 -4.69
N GLU A 19 -5.87 -21.23 -3.79
CA GLU A 19 -6.99 -21.41 -2.88
C GLU A 19 -7.37 -20.08 -2.26
N GLN A 20 -8.47 -20.07 -1.50
CA GLN A 20 -8.92 -18.89 -0.78
C GLN A 20 -8.94 -19.23 0.71
N LEU A 21 -8.27 -18.42 1.52
CA LEU A 21 -8.14 -18.61 2.95
C LEU A 21 -8.40 -17.31 3.71
N PRO A 22 -8.84 -17.41 4.97
CA PRO A 22 -9.00 -16.25 5.82
C PRO A 22 -7.68 -15.50 6.00
N ARG A 23 -7.77 -14.19 6.10
CA ARG A 23 -6.62 -13.28 6.28
C ARG A 23 -5.68 -13.75 7.40
N SER A 24 -6.22 -14.12 8.57
CA SER A 24 -5.41 -14.57 9.71
C SER A 24 -4.58 -15.80 9.38
N VAL A 25 -5.15 -16.75 8.64
CA VAL A 25 -4.46 -17.96 8.23
C VAL A 25 -3.33 -17.64 7.26
N VAL A 26 -3.60 -16.77 6.29
CA VAL A 26 -2.61 -16.35 5.28
C VAL A 26 -1.42 -15.69 5.97
N HIS A 27 -1.67 -14.77 6.89
CA HIS A 27 -0.60 -14.07 7.61
C HIS A 27 0.15 -15.00 8.56
N ALA A 28 -0.56 -15.83 9.32
CA ALA A 28 0.08 -16.77 10.27
C ALA A 28 0.96 -17.79 9.56
N ARG A 29 0.53 -18.29 8.41
CA ARG A 29 1.28 -19.27 7.62
C ARG A 29 2.26 -18.65 6.64
N LYS A 30 2.31 -17.32 6.56
CA LYS A 30 3.21 -16.57 5.67
C LYS A 30 3.07 -17.01 4.21
N LEU A 31 1.84 -17.08 3.75
CA LEU A 31 1.51 -17.50 2.40
C LEU A 31 1.55 -16.30 1.44
N LEU A 32 1.92 -16.57 0.20
CA LEU A 32 1.90 -15.55 -0.86
C LEU A 32 0.46 -15.12 -1.13
N HIS A 33 0.26 -13.82 -1.15
CA HIS A 33 -1.03 -13.19 -1.41
C HIS A 33 -0.80 -11.88 -2.17
N ARG A 34 -1.85 -11.08 -2.35
CA ARG A 34 -1.79 -9.90 -3.24
C ARG A 34 -2.09 -8.62 -2.50
N ALA A 35 -1.41 -7.55 -2.92
CA ALA A 35 -1.65 -6.22 -2.40
C ALA A 35 -1.54 -5.18 -3.51
N ALA A 36 -2.24 -4.06 -3.34
CA ALA A 36 -2.13 -2.89 -4.20
C ALA A 36 -1.64 -1.72 -3.36
N ASN A 37 -0.75 -0.93 -3.94
CA ASN A 37 -0.24 0.30 -3.34
C ASN A 37 -0.44 1.45 -4.29
N ILE A 38 -0.81 2.61 -3.77
CA ILE A 38 -1.08 3.80 -4.56
C ILE A 38 -0.19 4.94 -4.08
N PHE A 39 0.53 5.57 -5.00
CA PHE A 39 1.24 6.82 -4.77
C PHE A 39 0.41 7.96 -5.34
N VAL A 40 -0.01 8.88 -4.47
CA VAL A 40 -0.74 10.09 -4.85
C VAL A 40 0.22 11.27 -4.82
N PHE A 41 0.37 11.92 -5.96
CA PHE A 41 1.17 13.14 -6.07
C PHE A 41 0.26 14.35 -6.19
N ASN A 42 0.67 15.48 -5.63
CA ASN A 42 -0.03 16.74 -5.87
C ASN A 42 0.52 17.43 -7.12
N SER A 43 -0.02 18.61 -7.45
CA SER A 43 0.40 19.37 -8.62
C SER A 43 1.84 19.89 -8.54
N ARG A 44 2.45 19.84 -7.34
CA ARG A 44 3.84 20.23 -7.13
C ARG A 44 4.80 19.05 -7.14
N GLY A 45 4.31 17.84 -7.45
CA GLY A 45 5.13 16.62 -7.47
C GLY A 45 5.51 16.08 -6.11
N GLU A 46 4.84 16.52 -5.06
CA GLU A 46 5.03 15.98 -3.72
C GLU A 46 4.19 14.72 -3.53
N LEU A 47 4.69 13.77 -2.76
CA LEU A 47 4.03 12.48 -2.52
C LEU A 47 3.29 12.50 -1.18
N LEU A 48 2.03 12.10 -1.21
CA LEU A 48 1.23 11.93 0.00
C LEU A 48 1.67 10.67 0.72
N LEU A 49 2.08 10.81 1.97
CA LEU A 49 2.37 9.68 2.85
C LEU A 49 1.30 9.57 3.90
N GLN A 50 0.84 8.35 4.11
CA GLN A 50 -0.05 7.99 5.18
C GLN A 50 0.76 7.60 6.41
N TYR A 51 0.41 8.13 7.60
CA TYR A 51 0.98 7.70 8.87
C TYR A 51 -0.04 6.77 9.53
N ARG A 52 0.35 5.52 9.72
CA ARG A 52 -0.58 4.47 10.14
C ARG A 52 -1.05 4.69 11.57
N ALA A 53 -2.34 4.44 11.80
CA ALA A 53 -2.95 4.61 13.11
C ALA A 53 -2.29 3.73 14.18
N ALA A 54 -2.29 4.20 15.42
CA ALA A 54 -1.69 3.49 16.56
C ALA A 54 -2.37 2.15 16.83
N THR A 55 -3.62 1.99 16.39
CA THR A 55 -4.43 0.78 16.60
C THR A 55 -4.21 -0.31 15.56
N LYS A 56 -3.33 -0.07 14.57
CA LYS A 56 -3.03 -1.09 13.56
C LYS A 56 -2.25 -2.24 14.19
N ASP A 57 -2.58 -3.46 13.82
CA ASP A 57 -1.90 -4.66 14.29
C ASP A 57 -0.51 -4.83 13.66
N GLU A 58 -0.33 -4.33 12.42
CA GLU A 58 0.95 -4.36 11.72
C GLU A 58 1.47 -2.95 11.53
N TYR A 59 2.73 -2.74 11.91
CA TYR A 59 3.47 -1.48 11.71
C TYR A 59 2.70 -0.23 12.13
N PRO A 60 2.16 -0.16 13.38
CA PRO A 60 1.50 1.06 13.85
C PRO A 60 2.48 2.23 13.90
N LEU A 61 1.97 3.44 13.70
CA LEU A 61 2.76 4.67 13.78
C LEU A 61 4.00 4.65 12.89
N THR A 62 3.81 4.23 11.64
CA THR A 62 4.84 4.28 10.59
C THR A 62 4.26 4.91 9.33
N TYR A 63 5.14 5.49 8.53
CA TYR A 63 4.76 6.01 7.21
C TYR A 63 4.64 4.89 6.20
N THR A 64 3.73 5.04 5.27
CA THR A 64 3.53 4.11 4.16
C THR A 64 2.96 4.84 2.94
N SER A 65 2.67 4.10 1.89
CA SER A 65 2.07 4.62 0.66
C SER A 65 0.81 5.44 0.94
N SER A 66 0.43 6.28 0.00
CA SER A 66 -0.75 7.14 0.15
C SER A 66 -2.00 6.35 0.50
N ALA A 67 -2.20 5.21 -0.16
CA ALA A 67 -3.22 4.23 0.17
C ALA A 67 -2.70 2.85 -0.19
N SER A 68 -3.15 1.82 0.50
CA SER A 68 -2.75 0.45 0.22
C SER A 68 -3.70 -0.53 0.87
N GLY A 69 -3.73 -1.75 0.37
CA GLY A 69 -4.49 -2.81 0.98
C GLY A 69 -4.32 -4.12 0.25
N HIS A 70 -4.77 -5.18 0.92
CA HIS A 70 -4.77 -6.51 0.34
C HIS A 70 -5.96 -6.69 -0.59
N LEU A 71 -5.77 -7.47 -1.64
CA LEU A 71 -6.88 -7.85 -2.50
C LEU A 71 -7.76 -8.86 -1.74
N SER A 72 -9.06 -8.62 -1.76
CA SER A 72 -10.03 -9.62 -1.33
C SER A 72 -10.10 -10.70 -2.40
N ALA A 73 -10.50 -11.91 -1.98
CA ALA A 73 -10.65 -13.02 -2.90
C ALA A 73 -11.52 -12.64 -4.11
N GLY A 74 -11.01 -12.90 -5.30
CA GLY A 74 -11.69 -12.59 -6.55
C GLY A 74 -11.50 -11.18 -7.07
N GLU A 75 -10.86 -10.27 -6.32
CA GLU A 75 -10.52 -8.93 -6.82
C GLU A 75 -9.31 -8.97 -7.73
N ASP A 76 -9.27 -8.08 -8.73
CA ASP A 76 -8.03 -7.80 -9.43
C ASP A 76 -7.31 -6.60 -8.77
N TYR A 77 -6.08 -6.35 -9.18
CA TYR A 77 -5.26 -5.28 -8.58
C TYR A 77 -5.87 -3.89 -8.75
N ALA A 78 -6.42 -3.59 -9.93
CA ALA A 78 -6.99 -2.27 -10.20
C ALA A 78 -8.27 -2.03 -9.39
N GLU A 79 -9.11 -3.04 -9.25
CA GLU A 79 -10.33 -2.96 -8.44
C GLU A 79 -9.98 -2.67 -6.97
N SER A 80 -9.02 -3.43 -6.43
CA SER A 80 -8.56 -3.24 -5.06
C SER A 80 -7.97 -1.86 -4.85
N ALA A 81 -7.13 -1.40 -5.79
CA ALA A 81 -6.52 -0.08 -5.69
C ALA A 81 -7.57 1.03 -5.66
N ARG A 82 -8.57 0.98 -6.53
CA ARG A 82 -9.65 1.98 -6.54
C ARG A 82 -10.45 1.95 -5.25
N ARG A 83 -10.78 0.77 -4.76
CA ARG A 83 -11.54 0.59 -3.52
C ARG A 83 -10.78 1.14 -2.32
N GLU A 84 -9.53 0.75 -2.17
CA GLU A 84 -8.69 1.18 -1.04
C GLU A 84 -8.45 2.70 -1.07
N MET A 85 -8.21 3.25 -2.24
CA MET A 85 -8.00 4.70 -2.38
C MET A 85 -9.24 5.48 -1.96
N GLN A 86 -10.43 5.02 -2.36
CA GLN A 86 -11.68 5.66 -1.98
C GLN A 86 -11.95 5.51 -0.49
N GLU A 87 -11.78 4.31 0.05
CA GLU A 87 -12.04 4.03 1.47
C GLU A 87 -11.09 4.78 2.40
N GLU A 88 -9.80 4.78 2.08
CA GLU A 88 -8.79 5.33 2.98
C GLU A 88 -8.62 6.85 2.86
N ILE A 89 -8.66 7.40 1.66
CA ILE A 89 -8.36 8.82 1.42
C ILE A 89 -9.42 9.58 0.63
N GLY A 90 -10.50 8.92 0.22
CA GLY A 90 -11.70 9.57 -0.30
C GLY A 90 -11.60 10.16 -1.70
N ILE A 91 -10.70 9.67 -2.55
CA ILE A 91 -10.58 10.13 -3.92
C ILE A 91 -10.82 9.01 -4.93
N THR A 92 -11.19 9.39 -6.16
CA THR A 92 -11.51 8.44 -7.23
C THR A 92 -10.81 8.81 -8.55
N THR A 93 -9.68 9.49 -8.48
CA THR A 93 -8.91 9.89 -9.66
C THR A 93 -8.40 8.68 -10.44
N PRO A 94 -8.17 8.81 -11.75
CA PRO A 94 -7.67 7.70 -12.58
C PRO A 94 -6.31 7.19 -12.09
N LEU A 95 -6.11 5.88 -12.14
CA LEU A 95 -4.89 5.23 -11.70
C LEU A 95 -4.04 4.78 -12.89
N GLU A 96 -2.76 5.03 -12.80
CA GLU A 96 -1.76 4.53 -13.75
C GLU A 96 -1.00 3.38 -13.09
N ARG A 97 -1.01 2.20 -13.71
CA ARG A 97 -0.25 1.05 -13.22
C ARG A 97 1.22 1.24 -13.58
N LEU A 98 2.12 1.17 -12.60
CA LEU A 98 3.54 1.39 -12.81
C LEU A 98 4.35 0.10 -12.87
N ALA A 99 4.20 -0.79 -11.89
CA ALA A 99 5.04 -1.97 -11.77
C ALA A 99 4.42 -3.01 -10.85
N LYS A 100 4.93 -4.24 -10.95
CA LYS A 100 4.55 -5.35 -10.09
C LYS A 100 5.81 -5.94 -9.46
N PHE A 101 5.71 -6.27 -8.18
CA PHE A 101 6.80 -6.81 -7.38
C PHE A 101 6.39 -8.16 -6.80
N PRO A 102 7.24 -9.19 -6.89
CA PRO A 102 6.92 -10.49 -6.32
C PRO A 102 6.95 -10.46 -4.79
N GLY A 103 6.09 -11.28 -4.17
CA GLY A 103 6.07 -11.44 -2.74
C GLY A 103 7.31 -12.16 -2.23
N THR A 104 7.92 -11.63 -1.16
CA THR A 104 9.10 -12.17 -0.51
C THR A 104 8.95 -12.00 1.00
N PRO A 105 9.82 -12.63 1.82
CA PRO A 105 9.82 -12.34 3.26
C PRO A 105 10.05 -10.88 3.60
N HIS A 106 10.67 -10.12 2.69
CA HIS A 106 11.02 -8.71 2.91
C HIS A 106 9.86 -7.76 2.64
N ASN A 107 8.82 -8.20 1.96
CA ASN A 107 7.63 -7.40 1.68
C ASN A 107 6.34 -8.07 2.15
N ALA A 108 6.43 -8.81 3.25
CA ALA A 108 5.29 -9.47 3.89
C ALA A 108 4.60 -10.51 2.99
N TYR A 109 5.34 -11.13 2.08
CA TYR A 109 4.84 -12.16 1.17
C TYR A 109 3.74 -11.67 0.23
N GLU A 110 3.77 -10.39 -0.12
CA GLU A 110 2.76 -9.77 -0.99
C GLU A 110 3.28 -9.59 -2.41
N HIS A 111 2.61 -10.23 -3.37
CA HIS A 111 2.73 -9.78 -4.76
C HIS A 111 2.05 -8.41 -4.81
N THR A 112 2.80 -7.37 -5.11
CA THR A 112 2.33 -5.99 -5.01
C THR A 112 2.35 -5.32 -6.37
N VAL A 113 1.26 -4.65 -6.71
CA VAL A 113 1.21 -3.75 -7.86
C VAL A 113 1.20 -2.32 -7.34
N LEU A 114 2.07 -1.48 -7.90
CA LEU A 114 2.14 -0.06 -7.59
C LEU A 114 1.39 0.74 -8.65
N PHE A 115 0.51 1.60 -8.19
CA PHE A 115 -0.25 2.55 -9.02
C PHE A 115 0.13 3.97 -8.66
N ARG A 116 -0.10 4.89 -9.59
CA ARG A 116 0.12 6.32 -9.38
C ARG A 116 -1.10 7.11 -9.84
N THR A 117 -1.38 8.20 -9.13
CA THR A 117 -2.39 9.17 -9.53
C THR A 117 -1.94 10.57 -9.11
N VAL A 118 -2.63 11.59 -9.61
CA VAL A 118 -2.37 12.99 -9.23
C VAL A 118 -3.67 13.57 -8.67
N SER A 119 -3.59 14.17 -7.49
CA SER A 119 -4.71 14.85 -6.86
C SER A 119 -4.22 15.85 -5.83
N ASP A 120 -4.78 17.06 -5.85
CA ASP A 120 -4.55 18.05 -4.79
C ASP A 120 -5.60 17.96 -3.68
N GLY A 121 -6.47 16.96 -3.75
CA GLY A 121 -7.59 16.81 -2.83
C GLY A 121 -8.85 17.50 -3.35
N PRO A 122 -9.84 17.72 -2.48
CA PRO A 122 -9.81 17.43 -1.04
C PRO A 122 -9.79 15.95 -0.71
N PHE A 123 -9.21 15.62 0.44
CA PHE A 123 -9.15 14.24 0.94
C PHE A 123 -10.04 14.07 2.16
N THR A 124 -10.56 12.86 2.34
CA THR A 124 -11.23 12.45 3.56
C THR A 124 -10.53 11.20 4.07
N PHE A 125 -9.81 11.32 5.18
CA PHE A 125 -9.03 10.23 5.72
C PHE A 125 -9.85 9.36 6.66
N ASP A 126 -9.69 8.03 6.53
CA ASP A 126 -10.30 7.08 7.45
C ASP A 126 -9.52 7.10 8.77
N PRO A 127 -10.13 7.57 9.88
CA PRO A 127 -9.43 7.68 11.16
C PRO A 127 -9.08 6.34 11.81
N VAL A 128 -9.72 5.26 11.38
CA VAL A 128 -9.40 3.92 11.87
C VAL A 128 -8.06 3.44 11.29
N GLU A 129 -7.78 3.79 10.04
CA GLU A 129 -6.58 3.37 9.33
C GLU A 129 -5.44 4.37 9.46
N ILE A 130 -5.75 5.66 9.50
CA ILE A 130 -4.80 6.75 9.29
C ILE A 130 -4.79 7.72 10.47
N GLU A 131 -3.62 7.86 11.11
CA GLU A 131 -3.40 8.86 12.15
C GLU A 131 -3.35 10.26 11.54
N ARG A 132 -2.58 10.41 10.46
CA ARG A 132 -2.48 11.62 9.66
C ARG A 132 -1.89 11.30 8.28
N ALA A 133 -2.05 12.21 7.35
CA ALA A 133 -1.44 12.10 6.03
C ALA A 133 -1.03 13.50 5.56
N GLU A 134 0.13 13.59 4.92
CA GLU A 134 0.67 14.85 4.44
C GLU A 134 1.57 14.64 3.24
N PHE A 135 1.73 15.70 2.45
CA PHE A 135 2.61 15.69 1.28
C PHE A 135 4.05 15.99 1.67
N PHE A 136 4.98 15.27 1.07
CA PHE A 136 6.42 15.47 1.25
C PHE A 136 7.10 15.56 -0.12
N LYS A 137 8.14 16.38 -0.20
CA LYS A 137 9.03 16.36 -1.36
C LYS A 137 9.77 15.03 -1.39
N LEU A 138 10.00 14.51 -2.58
CA LEU A 138 10.69 13.21 -2.73
C LEU A 138 12.08 13.21 -2.09
N ALA A 139 12.81 14.32 -2.21
CA ALA A 139 14.12 14.45 -1.56
C ALA A 139 14.03 14.40 -0.03
N ASP A 140 12.96 14.93 0.54
CA ASP A 140 12.74 14.88 1.99
C ASP A 140 12.45 13.44 2.45
N ILE A 141 11.68 12.69 1.65
CA ILE A 141 11.42 11.27 1.96
C ILE A 141 12.71 10.46 1.90
N GLU A 142 13.56 10.70 0.91
CA GLU A 142 14.87 10.03 0.84
C GLU A 142 15.68 10.26 2.10
N ARG A 143 15.73 11.50 2.56
CA ARG A 143 16.45 11.87 3.77
C ARG A 143 15.85 11.20 5.01
N MET A 144 14.52 11.21 5.14
CA MET A 144 13.81 10.56 6.24
C MET A 144 14.10 9.04 6.27
N LEU A 145 14.11 8.39 5.09
CA LEU A 145 14.44 6.97 4.98
C LEU A 145 15.89 6.68 5.40
N ASP A 146 16.83 7.53 5.00
CA ASP A 146 18.24 7.37 5.36
C ASP A 146 18.44 7.51 6.87
N GLU A 147 17.70 8.41 7.51
CA GLU A 147 17.81 8.67 8.94
C GLU A 147 17.08 7.64 9.79
N ASN A 148 15.93 7.13 9.31
CA ASN A 148 15.09 6.20 10.07
C ASN A 148 14.26 5.31 9.15
N ALA A 149 14.90 4.30 8.56
CA ALA A 149 14.21 3.35 7.69
C ALA A 149 13.08 2.61 8.43
N GLU A 150 13.24 2.36 9.73
CA GLU A 150 12.24 1.64 10.54
C GLU A 150 10.96 2.45 10.74
N GLY A 151 10.98 3.75 10.49
CA GLY A 151 9.81 4.61 10.52
C GLY A 151 8.89 4.44 9.31
N PHE A 152 9.23 3.54 8.40
CA PHE A 152 8.47 3.26 7.17
C PHE A 152 8.20 1.76 7.05
N THR A 153 7.05 1.40 6.47
CA THR A 153 6.74 -0.01 6.25
C THR A 153 7.72 -0.64 5.25
N PRO A 154 8.06 -1.93 5.42
CA PRO A 154 8.94 -2.60 4.46
C PRO A 154 8.47 -2.54 3.01
N PRO A 155 7.18 -2.74 2.69
CA PRO A 155 6.71 -2.58 1.32
C PRO A 155 6.98 -1.19 0.75
N PHE A 156 6.72 -0.14 1.55
CA PHE A 156 6.95 1.23 1.08
C PHE A 156 8.41 1.48 0.76
N ARG A 157 9.34 0.99 1.59
CA ARG A 157 10.78 1.18 1.35
C ARG A 157 11.18 0.64 -0.03
N GLN A 158 10.70 -0.55 -0.37
CA GLN A 158 10.97 -1.18 -1.66
C GLN A 158 10.39 -0.36 -2.81
N LEU A 159 9.12 0.01 -2.70
CA LEU A 159 8.41 0.74 -3.74
C LEU A 159 8.99 2.12 -3.98
N PHE A 160 9.33 2.84 -2.92
CA PHE A 160 9.88 4.19 -3.04
C PHE A 160 11.28 4.17 -3.66
N ARG A 161 12.13 3.24 -3.24
CA ARG A 161 13.46 3.09 -3.84
C ARG A 161 13.39 2.79 -5.33
N TRP A 162 12.48 1.90 -5.70
CA TRP A 162 12.23 1.61 -7.11
C TRP A 162 11.75 2.87 -7.85
N TYR A 163 10.81 3.59 -7.25
CA TYR A 163 10.25 4.80 -7.87
C TYR A 163 11.33 5.83 -8.13
N ARG A 164 12.19 6.08 -7.16
CA ARG A 164 13.26 7.08 -7.29
C ARG A 164 14.33 6.65 -8.30
N ALA A 165 14.56 5.38 -8.46
CA ALA A 165 15.50 4.88 -9.46
C ALA A 165 14.95 5.08 -10.88
N CYS A 166 13.63 4.99 -11.07
CA CYS A 166 13.00 5.10 -12.38
C CYS A 166 12.53 6.52 -12.73
N TYR A 167 12.12 7.29 -11.73
CA TYR A 167 11.54 8.63 -11.91
C TYR A 167 12.35 9.65 -11.10
N ARG A 168 13.33 10.22 -11.74
CA ARG A 168 14.11 11.32 -11.16
C ARG A 168 13.59 12.63 -11.76
N ASP A 169 12.77 13.31 -10.99
CA ASP A 169 12.24 14.67 -11.31
C ASP A 169 12.16 15.03 -12.78
#